data_1411fac1e35fdb10f1be795c7491bb85
#
_entry.id   1411fac1e35fdb10f1be795c7491bb85
#
_cell.length_a   1.000
_cell.length_b   1.000
_cell.length_c   1.000
_cell.angle_alpha   90.00
_cell.angle_beta   90.00
_cell.angle_gamma   90.00
#
_symmetry.space_group_name_H-M   'P 1'
#
loop_
_entity.id
_entity.type
_entity.pdbx_description
1 polymer ?
#
loop_
_entity_poly.entity_id
_entity_poly.type
_entity_poly.pdbx_seq_one_letter_code
_entity_poly.pdbx_strand_id
1 'polypeptide(L)'
;MYRIMFRHIIIFIILTLYPLLSQGESVEHDLLKVIDSHCVKCHGRDGKIKGKTDLFTIKDLDGLTKNPELIQTLIEVIDFNEMPPEEEVPLNSKQKDASLAALKQLQQTSSENLQTIAHAPVRRMNRFQYDNAVVDLFKLKGVVFSLPERMMREHRNYFQPETGKMAENVTVGSRPLGKSQLIEKRLGGVAPFPQDLRAEHGFDNRGDHLSLSPLLLESFFKLAQSIVTSNDFTPENVGVWDWLFKEIRDDQDVVLEIQNRLERFLYLAFRRTPDSALLDRYTNFTLARLEETQSLPNAMKAVAAAAISSPRFLYLYEELKAEPAIENVKEFNLASRLSFFLWGSIPDERLLNLASEGRLSQSEILGSEFERMLKDQKLKRFCDSFPTQWLQLERIISAVPNEEKFPGFYFLKYRDSMHMMMEPLLLFETVLIENLPITQFIDSDFTYRSSLLQEAYGDLALGEEPDKPKSEVTVLNFKRIPVDDRRSGGLITNAAVMTMNSGPERTKPITRGAWIASVIFNNPPEPPPADVPPLGEEP
;
A
#
# COMPACT_ATOMS: atom_id res chain seq x y z
N MET A 1 -52.62 -11.48 29.57
CA MET A 1 -51.98 -12.48 28.70
C MET A 1 -50.60 -12.03 28.21
N TYR A 2 -50.36 -10.76 27.93
CA TYR A 2 -49.05 -10.25 27.46
C TYR A 2 -47.89 -10.27 28.52
N ARG A 3 -48.17 -10.20 29.80
CA ARG A 3 -47.15 -10.16 30.87
C ARG A 3 -46.51 -11.52 31.20
N ILE A 4 -47.14 -12.62 30.83
CA ILE A 4 -46.62 -13.98 31.08
C ILE A 4 -45.70 -14.41 29.93
N MET A 5 -45.99 -13.99 28.70
CA MET A 5 -45.15 -14.28 27.52
C MET A 5 -43.77 -13.61 27.57
N PHE A 6 -43.68 -12.38 28.09
CA PHE A 6 -42.40 -11.67 28.22
C PHE A 6 -41.44 -12.28 29.26
N ARG A 7 -41.97 -12.91 30.30
CA ARG A 7 -41.16 -13.56 31.34
C ARG A 7 -40.54 -14.87 30.83
N HIS A 8 -41.18 -15.60 29.93
CA HIS A 8 -40.66 -16.84 29.36
C HIS A 8 -39.63 -16.57 28.27
N ILE A 9 -39.74 -15.49 27.53
CA ILE A 9 -38.74 -15.10 26.49
C ILE A 9 -37.45 -14.65 27.17
N ILE A 10 -37.48 -13.89 28.27
CA ILE A 10 -36.29 -13.47 29.01
C ILE A 10 -35.60 -14.67 29.68
N ILE A 11 -36.34 -15.63 30.21
CA ILE A 11 -35.75 -16.85 30.80
C ILE A 11 -35.14 -17.75 29.75
N PHE A 12 -35.70 -17.81 28.52
CA PHE A 12 -35.15 -18.58 27.43
C PHE A 12 -33.87 -17.96 26.84
N ILE A 13 -33.79 -16.64 26.76
CA ILE A 13 -32.57 -15.89 26.36
C ILE A 13 -31.46 -16.05 27.40
N ILE A 14 -31.79 -16.01 28.71
CA ILE A 14 -30.79 -16.21 29.77
C ILE A 14 -30.31 -17.67 29.81
N LEU A 15 -31.15 -18.66 29.53
CA LEU A 15 -30.78 -20.08 29.51
C LEU A 15 -29.99 -20.47 28.24
N THR A 16 -30.08 -19.72 27.15
CA THR A 16 -29.28 -19.96 25.93
C THR A 16 -27.95 -19.20 25.92
N LEU A 17 -27.82 -18.13 26.71
CA LEU A 17 -26.54 -17.38 26.85
C LEU A 17 -25.62 -17.96 27.94
N TYR A 18 -26.16 -18.68 28.93
CA TYR A 18 -25.36 -19.26 30.03
C TYR A 18 -24.34 -20.34 29.59
N PRO A 19 -24.60 -21.23 28.60
CA PRO A 19 -23.58 -22.18 28.17
C PRO A 19 -22.47 -21.56 27.30
N LEU A 20 -22.68 -20.40 26.68
CA LEU A 20 -21.64 -19.71 25.90
C LEU A 20 -20.63 -18.98 26.78
N LEU A 21 -21.06 -18.43 27.92
CA LEU A 21 -20.17 -17.79 28.90
C LEU A 21 -19.36 -18.81 29.71
N SER A 22 -19.93 -20.02 29.98
CA SER A 22 -19.24 -21.06 30.74
C SER A 22 -18.21 -21.85 29.93
N GLN A 23 -18.26 -21.83 28.59
CA GLN A 23 -17.24 -22.46 27.74
C GLN A 23 -15.97 -21.62 27.63
N GLY A 24 -16.06 -20.27 27.69
CA GLY A 24 -14.90 -19.38 27.69
C GLY A 24 -14.01 -19.60 28.92
N GLU A 25 -14.57 -19.56 30.12
CA GLU A 25 -13.82 -19.74 31.38
C GLU A 25 -13.14 -21.11 31.52
N SER A 26 -13.70 -22.18 30.94
CA SER A 26 -13.10 -23.51 30.98
C SER A 26 -11.89 -23.66 30.07
N VAL A 27 -11.92 -23.07 28.87
CA VAL A 27 -10.84 -23.16 27.89
C VAL A 27 -9.64 -22.32 28.33
N GLU A 28 -9.88 -21.16 28.92
CA GLU A 28 -8.86 -20.30 29.48
C GLU A 28 -8.11 -20.93 30.64
N HIS A 29 -8.83 -21.58 31.55
CA HIS A 29 -8.23 -22.29 32.69
C HIS A 29 -7.38 -23.47 32.26
N ASP A 30 -7.75 -24.16 31.17
CA ASP A 30 -7.03 -25.31 30.66
C ASP A 30 -5.71 -24.92 29.98
N LEU A 31 -5.61 -23.76 29.27
CA LEU A 31 -4.36 -23.27 28.70
C LEU A 31 -3.31 -22.98 29.78
N LEU A 32 -3.67 -22.23 30.82
CA LEU A 32 -2.75 -21.92 31.93
C LEU A 32 -2.26 -23.17 32.65
N LYS A 33 -3.12 -24.20 32.81
CA LYS A 33 -2.72 -25.49 33.36
C LYS A 33 -1.71 -26.21 32.46
N VAL A 34 -1.89 -26.19 31.14
CA VAL A 34 -0.93 -26.77 30.20
C VAL A 34 0.40 -26.06 30.29
N ILE A 35 0.42 -24.72 30.33
CA ILE A 35 1.65 -23.94 30.49
C ILE A 35 2.35 -24.30 31.79
N ASP A 36 1.63 -24.35 32.93
CA ASP A 36 2.25 -24.65 34.22
C ASP A 36 2.78 -26.10 34.30
N SER A 37 2.07 -27.08 33.74
CA SER A 37 2.43 -28.49 33.86
C SER A 37 3.49 -28.92 32.84
N HIS A 38 3.52 -28.38 31.62
CA HIS A 38 4.37 -28.85 30.52
C HIS A 38 5.47 -27.85 30.13
N CYS A 39 5.30 -26.53 30.35
CA CYS A 39 6.23 -25.55 29.85
C CYS A 39 7.11 -24.92 30.93
N VAL A 40 6.53 -24.53 32.09
CA VAL A 40 7.21 -23.77 33.16
C VAL A 40 8.38 -24.51 33.77
N LYS A 41 8.39 -25.83 33.76
CA LYS A 41 9.51 -26.66 34.26
C LYS A 41 10.85 -26.29 33.63
N CYS A 42 10.86 -25.93 32.35
CA CYS A 42 12.05 -25.52 31.60
C CYS A 42 12.10 -24.03 31.37
N HIS A 43 10.95 -23.32 31.40
CA HIS A 43 10.78 -21.94 31.06
C HIS A 43 10.35 -21.09 32.28
N GLY A 44 11.10 -21.14 33.40
CA GLY A 44 10.96 -20.22 34.53
C GLY A 44 10.95 -20.85 35.92
N ARG A 45 10.60 -22.14 36.08
CA ARG A 45 10.60 -22.77 37.41
C ARG A 45 12.03 -22.99 37.91
N ASP A 46 12.26 -22.66 39.19
CA ASP A 46 13.58 -22.78 39.85
C ASP A 46 14.69 -21.97 39.14
N GLY A 47 14.34 -20.86 38.49
CA GLY A 47 15.27 -19.99 37.79
C GLY A 47 15.82 -20.55 36.48
N LYS A 48 15.26 -21.64 35.98
CA LYS A 48 15.62 -22.21 34.67
C LYS A 48 14.89 -21.47 33.54
N ILE A 49 15.62 -20.70 32.76
CA ILE A 49 15.06 -19.98 31.61
C ILE A 49 15.72 -20.51 30.35
N LYS A 50 15.16 -21.56 29.73
CA LYS A 50 15.61 -22.06 28.43
C LYS A 50 15.03 -21.18 27.31
N GLY A 51 15.79 -21.01 26.22
CA GLY A 51 15.35 -20.24 25.06
C GLY A 51 15.05 -18.76 25.34
N LYS A 52 15.60 -18.17 26.42
CA LYS A 52 15.35 -16.78 26.84
C LYS A 52 13.88 -16.46 27.14
N THR A 53 13.00 -17.47 27.26
CA THR A 53 11.58 -17.31 27.49
C THR A 53 11.23 -17.72 28.92
N ASP A 54 10.66 -16.80 29.70
CA ASP A 54 10.19 -17.02 31.07
C ASP A 54 8.65 -17.01 31.09
N LEU A 55 8.08 -18.22 31.18
CA LEU A 55 6.62 -18.42 31.24
C LEU A 55 6.10 -18.41 32.68
N PHE A 56 6.97 -18.47 33.68
CA PHE A 56 6.58 -18.45 35.10
C PHE A 56 6.00 -17.11 35.54
N THR A 57 6.36 -16.04 34.83
CA THR A 57 5.84 -14.69 35.06
C THR A 57 4.41 -14.51 34.60
N ILE A 58 3.91 -15.41 33.75
CA ILE A 58 2.54 -15.38 33.22
C ILE A 58 1.61 -16.02 34.25
N LYS A 59 0.82 -15.18 34.94
CA LYS A 59 -0.10 -15.61 35.98
C LYS A 59 -1.55 -15.71 35.51
N ASP A 60 -1.87 -15.01 34.43
CA ASP A 60 -3.19 -14.92 33.84
C ASP A 60 -3.10 -14.70 32.32
N LEU A 61 -4.21 -14.74 31.64
CA LEU A 61 -4.29 -14.54 30.21
C LEU A 61 -4.03 -13.08 29.79
N ASP A 62 -4.27 -12.14 30.70
CA ASP A 62 -3.99 -10.72 30.48
C ASP A 62 -2.49 -10.48 30.32
N GLY A 63 -1.65 -11.27 31.00
CA GLY A 63 -0.19 -11.29 30.80
C GLY A 63 0.22 -11.81 29.42
N LEU A 64 -0.51 -12.76 28.84
CA LEU A 64 -0.29 -13.25 27.49
C LEU A 64 -0.75 -12.22 26.44
N THR A 65 -1.93 -11.63 26.59
CA THR A 65 -2.48 -10.67 25.62
C THR A 65 -1.60 -9.42 25.45
N LYS A 66 -0.80 -9.08 26.46
CA LYS A 66 0.19 -7.98 26.39
C LYS A 66 1.44 -8.33 25.59
N ASN A 67 1.64 -9.60 25.25
CA ASN A 67 2.80 -10.06 24.49
C ASN A 67 2.39 -10.91 23.27
N PRO A 68 1.95 -10.26 22.19
CA PRO A 68 1.47 -10.95 20.98
C PRO A 68 2.56 -11.80 20.31
N GLU A 69 3.83 -11.41 20.40
CA GLU A 69 4.95 -12.20 19.85
C GLU A 69 5.11 -13.52 20.58
N LEU A 70 4.92 -13.52 21.91
CA LEU A 70 4.95 -14.75 22.70
C LEU A 70 3.77 -15.67 22.37
N ILE A 71 2.56 -15.11 22.15
CA ILE A 71 1.39 -15.90 21.73
C ILE A 71 1.69 -16.58 20.39
N GLN A 72 2.25 -15.86 19.43
CA GLN A 72 2.63 -16.39 18.12
C GLN A 72 3.65 -17.52 18.26
N THR A 73 4.71 -17.29 19.04
CA THR A 73 5.74 -18.32 19.31
C THR A 73 5.12 -19.58 19.93
N LEU A 74 4.23 -19.44 20.91
CA LEU A 74 3.57 -20.58 21.52
C LEU A 74 2.69 -21.36 20.53
N ILE A 75 1.99 -20.65 19.64
CA ILE A 75 1.21 -21.31 18.58
C ILE A 75 2.14 -22.14 17.69
N GLU A 76 3.23 -21.55 17.22
CA GLU A 76 4.17 -22.21 16.29
C GLU A 76 4.81 -23.46 16.92
N VAL A 77 5.42 -23.34 18.10
CA VAL A 77 6.12 -24.48 18.72
C VAL A 77 5.18 -25.62 19.14
N ILE A 78 3.91 -25.32 19.46
CA ILE A 78 2.91 -26.35 19.78
C ILE A 78 2.37 -26.98 18.49
N ASP A 79 2.11 -26.20 17.45
CA ASP A 79 1.55 -26.70 16.18
C ASP A 79 2.54 -27.60 15.45
N PHE A 80 3.82 -27.23 15.42
CA PHE A 80 4.90 -28.02 14.83
C PHE A 80 5.41 -29.16 15.71
N ASN A 81 4.86 -29.33 16.92
CA ASN A 81 5.30 -30.33 17.93
C ASN A 81 6.78 -30.13 18.35
N GLU A 82 7.29 -28.93 18.33
CA GLU A 82 8.63 -28.61 18.81
C GLU A 82 8.69 -28.55 20.35
N MET A 83 7.54 -28.25 20.96
CA MET A 83 7.38 -28.22 22.42
C MET A 83 6.13 -28.97 22.86
N PRO A 84 6.21 -29.77 23.95
CA PRO A 84 7.41 -30.13 24.74
C PRO A 84 8.44 -30.90 23.91
N PRO A 85 9.75 -30.84 24.27
CA PRO A 85 10.79 -31.62 23.57
C PRO A 85 10.60 -33.13 23.75
N GLU A 86 11.21 -33.95 22.89
CA GLU A 86 11.02 -35.40 22.83
C GLU A 86 11.27 -36.14 24.14
N GLU A 87 12.13 -35.59 25.02
CA GLU A 87 12.44 -36.17 26.31
C GLU A 87 11.38 -35.91 27.40
N GLU A 88 10.41 -35.05 27.13
CA GLU A 88 9.33 -34.69 28.07
C GLU A 88 8.00 -35.29 27.64
N VAL A 89 7.02 -35.27 28.55
CA VAL A 89 5.69 -35.80 28.27
C VAL A 89 4.99 -34.97 27.21
N PRO A 90 4.64 -35.52 26.04
CA PRO A 90 3.98 -34.79 24.99
C PRO A 90 2.56 -34.34 25.37
N LEU A 91 2.07 -33.29 24.76
CA LEU A 91 0.66 -32.89 24.84
C LEU A 91 -0.19 -33.97 24.14
N ASN A 92 -1.28 -34.41 24.78
CA ASN A 92 -2.25 -35.22 24.08
C ASN A 92 -3.05 -34.36 23.07
N SER A 93 -3.68 -34.99 22.07
CA SER A 93 -4.38 -34.28 20.99
C SER A 93 -5.41 -33.27 21.53
N LYS A 94 -6.17 -33.63 22.57
CA LYS A 94 -7.16 -32.73 23.17
C LYS A 94 -6.52 -31.50 23.82
N GLN A 95 -5.39 -31.67 24.52
CA GLN A 95 -4.64 -30.57 25.12
C GLN A 95 -4.04 -29.65 24.03
N LYS A 96 -3.46 -30.24 22.99
CA LYS A 96 -2.90 -29.52 21.85
C LYS A 96 -3.97 -28.67 21.17
N ASP A 97 -5.07 -29.29 20.75
CA ASP A 97 -6.15 -28.59 20.03
C ASP A 97 -6.78 -27.48 20.87
N ALA A 98 -7.04 -27.76 22.17
CA ALA A 98 -7.58 -26.74 23.08
C ALA A 98 -6.61 -25.59 23.31
N SER A 99 -5.31 -25.85 23.46
CA SER A 99 -4.29 -24.80 23.63
C SER A 99 -4.16 -23.94 22.38
N LEU A 100 -4.12 -24.55 21.19
CA LEU A 100 -4.07 -23.80 19.93
C LEU A 100 -5.32 -22.95 19.70
N ALA A 101 -6.51 -23.48 20.02
CA ALA A 101 -7.75 -22.72 19.91
C ALA A 101 -7.76 -21.49 20.86
N ALA A 102 -7.35 -21.69 22.12
CA ALA A 102 -7.26 -20.62 23.11
C ALA A 102 -6.23 -19.56 22.73
N LEU A 103 -5.04 -19.96 22.28
CA LEU A 103 -3.98 -19.04 21.85
C LEU A 103 -4.40 -18.24 20.61
N LYS A 104 -5.06 -18.86 19.63
CA LYS A 104 -5.60 -18.16 18.44
C LYS A 104 -6.69 -17.15 18.83
N GLN A 105 -7.55 -17.48 19.78
CA GLN A 105 -8.55 -16.55 20.30
C GLN A 105 -7.89 -15.38 21.04
N LEU A 106 -6.87 -15.62 21.88
CA LEU A 106 -6.10 -14.58 22.55
C LEU A 106 -5.37 -13.69 21.56
N GLN A 107 -4.82 -14.24 20.49
CA GLN A 107 -4.17 -13.48 19.42
C GLN A 107 -5.16 -12.53 18.74
N GLN A 108 -6.37 -12.98 18.46
CA GLN A 108 -7.42 -12.15 17.89
C GLN A 108 -7.80 -11.02 18.86
N THR A 109 -8.05 -11.32 20.12
CA THR A 109 -8.38 -10.32 21.17
C THR A 109 -7.24 -9.32 21.38
N SER A 110 -5.99 -9.81 21.39
CA SER A 110 -4.80 -8.94 21.48
C SER A 110 -4.72 -7.99 20.30
N SER A 111 -4.99 -8.46 19.08
CA SER A 111 -5.01 -7.64 17.87
C SER A 111 -6.10 -6.56 17.91
N GLU A 112 -7.28 -6.88 18.41
CA GLU A 112 -8.38 -5.93 18.58
C GLU A 112 -8.02 -4.85 19.61
N ASN A 113 -7.38 -5.22 20.71
CA ASN A 113 -6.92 -4.28 21.75
C ASN A 113 -5.73 -3.41 21.27
N LEU A 114 -4.83 -3.95 20.45
CA LEU A 114 -3.72 -3.19 19.86
C LEU A 114 -4.18 -2.15 18.83
N GLN A 115 -5.29 -2.37 18.14
CA GLN A 115 -5.87 -1.38 17.22
C GLN A 115 -6.22 -0.06 17.92
N THR A 116 -6.45 -0.06 19.23
CA THR A 116 -6.73 1.15 20.01
C THR A 116 -5.48 1.93 20.42
N ILE A 117 -4.28 1.37 20.29
CA ILE A 117 -3.02 1.92 20.84
C ILE A 117 -1.99 2.27 19.76
N ALA A 118 -2.08 1.69 18.59
CA ALA A 118 -1.13 1.95 17.51
C ALA A 118 -1.38 3.33 16.88
N HIS A 119 -0.71 4.35 17.39
CA HIS A 119 -0.59 5.62 16.69
C HIS A 119 0.26 5.40 15.44
N ALA A 120 -0.35 5.47 14.27
CA ALA A 120 0.44 5.48 13.04
C ALA A 120 1.34 6.73 13.06
N PRO A 121 2.64 6.56 12.75
CA PRO A 121 3.55 7.71 12.76
C PRO A 121 3.09 8.75 11.73
N VAL A 122 3.24 10.03 12.08
CA VAL A 122 3.03 11.12 11.14
C VAL A 122 3.98 10.93 9.96
N ARG A 123 3.43 10.86 8.76
CA ARG A 123 4.22 10.71 7.53
C ARG A 123 3.87 11.80 6.53
N ARG A 124 4.81 12.19 5.70
CA ARG A 124 4.54 13.03 4.54
C ARG A 124 4.26 12.18 3.29
N MET A 125 3.73 12.83 2.27
CA MET A 125 3.62 12.22 0.96
C MET A 125 5.00 11.89 0.38
N ASN A 126 5.14 10.71 -0.23
CA ASN A 126 6.24 10.41 -1.13
C ASN A 126 6.01 11.06 -2.51
N ARG A 127 6.96 10.91 -3.44
CA ARG A 127 6.87 11.49 -4.79
C ARG A 127 5.61 11.07 -5.55
N PHE A 128 5.29 9.80 -5.50
CA PHE A 128 4.14 9.22 -6.20
C PHE A 128 2.82 9.80 -5.67
N GLN A 129 2.69 9.87 -4.35
CA GLN A 129 1.52 10.43 -3.68
C GLN A 129 1.38 11.93 -3.93
N TYR A 130 2.49 12.67 -3.91
CA TYR A 130 2.50 14.11 -4.19
C TYR A 130 2.06 14.40 -5.64
N ASP A 131 2.63 13.70 -6.61
CA ASP A 131 2.27 13.86 -8.02
C ASP A 131 0.78 13.58 -8.24
N ASN A 132 0.27 12.44 -7.74
CA ASN A 132 -1.15 12.11 -7.85
C ASN A 132 -2.05 13.12 -7.15
N ALA A 133 -1.67 13.58 -5.95
CA ALA A 133 -2.45 14.56 -5.19
C ALA A 133 -2.56 15.90 -5.92
N VAL A 134 -1.48 16.38 -6.52
CA VAL A 134 -1.47 17.62 -7.32
C VAL A 134 -2.25 17.45 -8.62
N VAL A 135 -2.09 16.31 -9.31
CA VAL A 135 -2.87 15.97 -10.50
C VAL A 135 -4.37 15.99 -10.20
N ASP A 136 -4.80 15.35 -9.11
CA ASP A 136 -6.21 15.28 -8.75
C ASP A 136 -6.75 16.62 -8.24
N LEU A 137 -5.95 17.38 -7.47
CA LEU A 137 -6.34 18.67 -6.93
C LEU A 137 -6.63 19.70 -8.04
N PHE A 138 -5.74 19.76 -9.04
CA PHE A 138 -5.89 20.68 -10.16
C PHE A 138 -6.61 20.08 -11.37
N LYS A 139 -6.98 18.78 -11.31
CA LYS A 139 -7.53 18.01 -12.43
C LYS A 139 -6.67 18.19 -13.69
N LEU A 140 -5.37 17.94 -13.55
CA LEU A 140 -4.40 18.11 -14.64
C LEU A 140 -4.61 17.08 -15.74
N LYS A 141 -4.49 17.52 -17.00
CA LYS A 141 -4.46 16.62 -18.18
C LYS A 141 -3.06 16.06 -18.44
N GLY A 142 -2.39 15.60 -17.42
CA GLY A 142 -1.04 15.07 -17.46
C GLY A 142 -0.48 14.93 -16.07
N VAL A 143 0.75 14.42 -15.96
CA VAL A 143 1.45 14.30 -14.67
C VAL A 143 2.24 15.58 -14.36
N VAL A 144 2.58 15.76 -13.08
CA VAL A 144 3.40 16.91 -12.67
C VAL A 144 4.84 16.72 -13.17
N PHE A 145 5.40 15.54 -12.91
CA PHE A 145 6.75 15.17 -13.33
C PHE A 145 6.85 13.67 -13.62
N SER A 146 7.85 13.28 -14.41
CA SER A 146 8.09 11.87 -14.67
C SER A 146 8.63 11.17 -13.42
N LEU A 147 8.06 10.01 -13.11
CA LEU A 147 8.50 9.14 -12.02
C LEU A 147 9.12 7.88 -12.63
N PRO A 148 10.37 7.52 -12.25
CA PRO A 148 10.97 6.25 -12.65
C PRO A 148 10.11 5.06 -12.25
N GLU A 149 9.40 5.18 -11.13
CA GLU A 149 8.50 4.18 -10.57
C GLU A 149 7.29 3.87 -11.45
N ARG A 150 6.92 4.80 -12.34
CA ARG A 150 5.87 4.59 -13.34
C ARG A 150 6.45 4.02 -14.62
N MET A 151 6.86 2.77 -14.58
CA MET A 151 7.46 2.12 -15.73
C MET A 151 6.45 1.80 -16.83
N MET A 152 5.21 1.54 -16.45
CA MET A 152 4.09 1.18 -17.33
C MET A 152 3.07 2.31 -17.35
N ARG A 153 2.93 3.02 -18.47
CA ARG A 153 2.28 4.33 -18.51
C ARG A 153 1.04 4.42 -19.37
N GLU A 154 0.89 3.53 -20.33
CA GLU A 154 -0.30 3.44 -21.15
C GLU A 154 -1.00 2.12 -20.95
N HIS A 155 -2.21 2.15 -20.44
CA HIS A 155 -3.00 0.95 -20.15
C HIS A 155 -3.93 0.55 -21.30
N ARG A 156 -3.97 1.30 -22.37
CA ARG A 156 -4.77 1.06 -23.58
C ARG A 156 -6.17 0.50 -23.30
N ASN A 157 -6.82 1.06 -22.29
CA ASN A 157 -8.19 0.74 -21.89
C ASN A 157 -8.44 -0.73 -21.46
N TYR A 158 -7.40 -1.53 -21.18
CA TYR A 158 -7.61 -2.88 -20.67
C TYR A 158 -8.05 -2.89 -19.20
N PHE A 159 -7.64 -1.89 -18.42
CA PHE A 159 -7.94 -1.79 -17.01
C PHE A 159 -9.35 -1.19 -16.80
N GLN A 160 -10.31 -2.05 -16.54
CA GLN A 160 -11.74 -1.71 -16.36
C GLN A 160 -12.26 -2.34 -15.06
N PRO A 161 -11.82 -1.84 -13.90
CA PRO A 161 -12.14 -2.46 -12.60
C PRO A 161 -13.64 -2.46 -12.28
N GLU A 162 -14.41 -1.53 -12.88
CA GLU A 162 -15.86 -1.47 -12.75
C GLU A 162 -16.58 -2.70 -13.31
N THR A 163 -15.95 -3.45 -14.21
CA THR A 163 -16.50 -4.68 -14.78
C THR A 163 -16.38 -5.90 -13.87
N GLY A 164 -15.48 -5.84 -12.86
CA GLY A 164 -15.14 -6.97 -12.02
C GLY A 164 -14.44 -8.11 -12.76
N LYS A 165 -13.88 -7.83 -13.96
CA LYS A 165 -13.16 -8.82 -14.77
C LYS A 165 -11.95 -8.19 -15.45
N MET A 166 -10.87 -8.96 -15.53
CA MET A 166 -9.70 -8.59 -16.32
C MET A 166 -9.83 -9.10 -17.76
N ALA A 167 -9.22 -8.33 -18.68
CA ALA A 167 -9.20 -8.70 -20.09
C ALA A 167 -8.35 -9.95 -20.33
N GLU A 168 -8.82 -10.83 -21.23
CA GLU A 168 -8.04 -11.98 -21.70
C GLU A 168 -6.79 -11.57 -22.51
N ASN A 169 -6.89 -10.46 -23.24
CA ASN A 169 -5.79 -9.87 -23.98
C ASN A 169 -5.50 -8.47 -23.44
N VAL A 170 -4.28 -8.24 -23.04
CA VAL A 170 -3.81 -6.99 -22.44
C VAL A 170 -2.76 -6.36 -23.33
N THR A 171 -2.97 -5.10 -23.69
CA THR A 171 -2.00 -4.31 -24.45
C THR A 171 -1.53 -3.13 -23.63
N VAL A 172 -0.22 -3.02 -23.41
CA VAL A 172 0.42 -1.97 -22.63
C VAL A 172 1.42 -1.24 -23.50
N GLY A 173 1.43 0.09 -23.45
CA GLY A 173 2.46 0.91 -24.05
C GLY A 173 3.60 1.18 -23.08
N SER A 174 4.81 0.97 -23.50
CA SER A 174 6.01 1.25 -22.72
C SER A 174 7.10 1.89 -23.54
N ARG A 175 7.94 2.70 -22.89
CA ARG A 175 9.18 3.22 -23.49
C ARG A 175 10.40 2.65 -22.80
N PRO A 176 11.49 2.40 -23.56
CA PRO A 176 12.76 2.03 -22.97
C PRO A 176 13.27 3.09 -22.00
N LEU A 177 13.76 2.66 -20.82
CA LEU A 177 14.25 3.53 -19.76
C LEU A 177 15.41 4.46 -20.15
N GLY A 178 16.16 4.13 -21.20
CA GLY A 178 17.34 4.90 -21.62
C GLY A 178 17.05 6.13 -22.49
N LYS A 179 15.83 6.26 -23.01
CA LYS A 179 15.41 7.43 -23.76
C LYS A 179 14.26 8.08 -23.02
N SER A 180 14.57 8.92 -22.06
CA SER A 180 13.71 9.59 -21.07
C SER A 180 12.56 10.43 -21.64
N GLN A 181 11.98 10.06 -22.74
CA GLN A 181 10.91 10.81 -23.36
C GLN A 181 9.59 10.16 -23.10
N LEU A 182 8.90 10.77 -22.35
CA LEU A 182 7.51 10.98 -22.02
C LEU A 182 6.51 10.19 -22.86
N ILE A 183 5.99 9.13 -22.29
CA ILE A 183 4.72 8.55 -22.71
C ILE A 183 3.59 9.42 -22.18
N GLU A 184 3.72 9.95 -20.96
CA GLU A 184 2.73 10.84 -20.34
C GLU A 184 3.08 12.31 -20.59
N LYS A 185 2.08 13.11 -20.92
CA LYS A 185 2.18 14.56 -20.94
C LYS A 185 2.49 15.06 -19.53
N ARG A 186 3.50 15.88 -19.37
CA ARG A 186 3.91 16.47 -18.09
C ARG A 186 3.98 17.97 -18.16
N LEU A 187 4.05 18.59 -16.98
CA LEU A 187 4.33 20.01 -16.90
C LEU A 187 5.80 20.29 -17.27
N GLY A 188 6.02 21.15 -18.26
CA GLY A 188 7.35 21.56 -18.70
C GLY A 188 8.10 22.35 -17.61
N GLY A 189 9.40 22.09 -17.48
CA GLY A 189 10.25 22.80 -16.52
C GLY A 189 10.10 22.35 -15.05
N VAL A 190 9.26 21.36 -14.75
CA VAL A 190 9.04 20.86 -13.39
C VAL A 190 9.91 19.63 -13.13
N ALA A 191 10.73 19.70 -12.07
CA ALA A 191 11.56 18.59 -11.60
C ALA A 191 11.07 18.07 -10.24
N PRO A 192 11.10 16.76 -10.00
CA PRO A 192 10.70 16.20 -8.71
C PRO A 192 11.71 16.59 -7.60
N PHE A 193 11.23 16.59 -6.34
CA PHE A 193 12.12 16.62 -5.18
C PHE A 193 12.94 15.33 -5.08
N PRO A 194 14.02 15.28 -4.26
CA PRO A 194 14.85 14.08 -4.10
C PRO A 194 14.03 12.85 -3.70
N GLN A 195 14.40 11.69 -4.25
CA GLN A 195 13.73 10.43 -3.94
C GLN A 195 14.04 10.01 -2.50
N ASP A 196 13.01 9.53 -1.81
CA ASP A 196 13.18 8.94 -0.49
C ASP A 196 13.87 7.59 -0.59
N LEU A 197 14.66 7.28 0.43
CA LEU A 197 15.23 5.95 0.57
C LEU A 197 14.11 4.95 0.87
N ARG A 198 14.17 3.79 0.23
CA ARG A 198 13.26 2.70 0.54
C ARG A 198 13.69 2.01 1.82
N ALA A 199 12.71 1.55 2.59
CA ALA A 199 12.95 0.66 3.70
C ALA A 199 13.45 -0.71 3.19
N GLU A 200 14.10 -1.49 4.04
CA GLU A 200 14.63 -2.82 3.70
C GLU A 200 13.58 -3.74 3.06
N HIS A 201 12.33 -3.64 3.51
CA HIS A 201 11.20 -4.38 2.94
C HIS A 201 10.65 -3.82 1.62
N GLY A 202 11.28 -2.80 1.03
CA GLY A 202 10.96 -2.29 -0.32
C GLY A 202 9.97 -1.12 -0.38
N PHE A 203 9.26 -0.77 0.71
CA PHE A 203 8.29 0.31 0.71
C PHE A 203 8.94 1.68 0.95
N ASP A 204 8.43 2.71 0.25
CA ASP A 204 8.93 4.09 0.28
C ASP A 204 8.04 5.06 1.07
N ASN A 205 7.05 4.54 1.81
CA ASN A 205 6.06 5.32 2.52
C ASN A 205 6.07 5.14 4.05
N ARG A 206 7.13 4.60 4.63
CA ARG A 206 7.31 4.51 6.08
C ARG A 206 7.61 5.87 6.70
N GLY A 207 6.85 6.24 7.74
CA GLY A 207 6.96 7.53 8.40
C GLY A 207 8.33 7.80 9.03
N ASP A 208 8.99 6.76 9.56
CA ASP A 208 10.33 6.81 10.14
C ASP A 208 11.46 7.02 9.09
N HIS A 209 11.21 6.72 7.82
CA HIS A 209 12.13 6.94 6.71
C HIS A 209 11.87 8.25 5.94
N LEU A 210 10.68 8.85 6.09
CA LEU A 210 10.27 10.07 5.42
C LEU A 210 10.62 11.32 6.25
N SER A 211 11.90 11.62 6.37
CA SER A 211 12.35 12.81 7.09
C SER A 211 12.05 14.12 6.34
N LEU A 212 11.94 15.21 7.08
CA LEU A 212 11.85 16.56 6.54
C LEU A 212 13.05 17.37 6.97
N SER A 213 13.95 17.65 6.04
CA SER A 213 15.08 18.56 6.25
C SER A 213 14.72 19.99 5.76
N PRO A 214 15.41 21.03 6.27
CA PRO A 214 15.23 22.40 5.74
C PRO A 214 15.44 22.49 4.23
N LEU A 215 16.40 21.75 3.68
CA LEU A 215 16.67 21.69 2.24
C LEU A 215 15.49 21.07 1.47
N LEU A 216 14.84 20.08 2.04
CA LEU A 216 13.67 19.45 1.43
C LEU A 216 12.46 20.38 1.45
N LEU A 217 12.27 21.15 2.53
CA LEU A 217 11.22 22.21 2.58
C LEU A 217 11.41 23.23 1.47
N GLU A 218 12.64 23.70 1.27
CA GLU A 218 12.95 24.61 0.15
C GLU A 218 12.67 23.97 -1.21
N SER A 219 12.95 22.67 -1.35
CA SER A 219 12.66 21.91 -2.57
C SER A 219 11.16 21.83 -2.85
N PHE A 220 10.32 21.63 -1.83
CA PHE A 220 8.86 21.64 -2.00
C PHE A 220 8.34 23.02 -2.41
N PHE A 221 8.88 24.08 -1.83
CA PHE A 221 8.50 25.43 -2.21
C PHE A 221 8.87 25.74 -3.66
N LYS A 222 10.11 25.45 -4.08
CA LYS A 222 10.56 25.61 -5.47
C LYS A 222 9.73 24.78 -6.44
N LEU A 223 9.41 23.52 -6.06
CA LEU A 223 8.56 22.64 -6.85
C LEU A 223 7.17 23.24 -7.02
N ALA A 224 6.53 23.65 -5.94
CA ALA A 224 5.20 24.24 -5.99
C ALA A 224 5.13 25.49 -6.89
N GLN A 225 6.14 26.35 -6.81
CA GLN A 225 6.26 27.49 -7.71
C GLN A 225 6.44 27.04 -9.18
N SER A 226 7.33 26.09 -9.45
CA SER A 226 7.58 25.61 -10.82
C SER A 226 6.33 24.98 -11.45
N ILE A 227 5.46 24.34 -10.65
CA ILE A 227 4.18 23.78 -11.11
C ILE A 227 3.27 24.89 -11.65
N VAL A 228 2.96 25.88 -10.82
CA VAL A 228 1.98 26.92 -11.17
C VAL A 228 2.50 27.93 -12.19
N THR A 229 3.83 28.03 -12.35
CA THR A 229 4.48 28.90 -13.34
C THR A 229 4.88 28.18 -14.62
N SER A 230 4.66 26.86 -14.70
CA SER A 230 4.90 26.09 -15.92
C SER A 230 4.08 26.65 -17.09
N ASN A 231 4.69 26.69 -18.28
CA ASN A 231 4.01 27.10 -19.51
C ASN A 231 2.83 26.18 -19.88
N ASP A 232 2.81 24.97 -19.32
CA ASP A 232 1.73 24.00 -19.51
C ASP A 232 0.62 24.12 -18.45
N PHE A 233 0.78 24.99 -17.43
CA PHE A 233 -0.25 25.26 -16.43
C PHE A 233 -1.26 26.30 -16.96
N THR A 234 -2.09 25.87 -17.90
CA THR A 234 -3.00 26.69 -18.71
C THR A 234 -4.45 26.26 -18.54
N PRO A 235 -5.43 27.09 -18.97
CA PRO A 235 -6.85 26.71 -18.92
C PRO A 235 -7.16 25.36 -19.60
N GLU A 236 -6.44 25.02 -20.66
CA GLU A 236 -6.64 23.78 -21.41
C GLU A 236 -6.19 22.55 -20.63
N ASN A 237 -5.18 22.69 -19.77
CA ASN A 237 -4.55 21.58 -19.05
C ASN A 237 -4.98 21.46 -17.58
N VAL A 238 -5.58 22.52 -17.00
CA VAL A 238 -5.98 22.62 -15.60
C VAL A 238 -7.51 22.61 -15.51
N GLY A 239 -8.09 21.49 -15.12
CA GLY A 239 -9.54 21.31 -15.11
C GLY A 239 -10.30 22.14 -14.06
N VAL A 240 -9.59 22.69 -13.08
CA VAL A 240 -10.16 23.59 -12.06
C VAL A 240 -10.06 25.07 -12.45
N TRP A 241 -9.57 25.38 -13.64
CA TRP A 241 -9.28 26.75 -14.06
C TRP A 241 -10.49 27.70 -13.95
N ASP A 242 -11.63 27.27 -14.45
CA ASP A 242 -12.83 28.12 -14.55
C ASP A 242 -13.37 28.58 -13.19
N TRP A 243 -13.26 27.76 -12.16
CA TRP A 243 -13.77 28.14 -10.86
C TRP A 243 -12.68 28.67 -9.91
N LEU A 244 -11.39 28.36 -10.15
CA LEU A 244 -10.31 28.77 -9.25
C LEU A 244 -9.52 29.98 -9.77
N PHE A 245 -9.16 29.99 -11.05
CA PHE A 245 -8.20 30.95 -11.61
C PHE A 245 -8.82 32.02 -12.52
N LYS A 246 -10.05 31.80 -13.01
CA LYS A 246 -10.70 32.73 -13.93
C LYS A 246 -10.93 34.10 -13.29
N GLU A 247 -10.78 35.17 -14.06
CA GLU A 247 -11.08 36.54 -13.61
C GLU A 247 -12.50 36.63 -13.01
N ILE A 248 -12.65 37.46 -11.98
CA ILE A 248 -13.93 37.77 -11.35
C ILE A 248 -14.63 38.82 -12.20
N ARG A 249 -15.94 38.69 -12.33
CA ARG A 249 -16.74 39.65 -13.09
C ARG A 249 -16.91 40.95 -12.29
N ASP A 250 -17.03 42.09 -12.99
CA ASP A 250 -17.15 43.42 -12.38
C ASP A 250 -18.39 43.57 -11.47
N ASP A 251 -19.40 42.74 -11.64
CA ASP A 251 -20.63 42.71 -10.84
C ASP A 251 -20.54 41.93 -9.54
N GLN A 252 -19.40 41.30 -9.22
CA GLN A 252 -19.19 40.46 -8.06
C GLN A 252 -18.32 41.15 -7.00
N ASP A 253 -18.57 40.83 -5.72
CA ASP A 253 -17.69 41.20 -4.62
C ASP A 253 -16.40 40.38 -4.69
N VAL A 254 -15.29 41.05 -4.99
CA VAL A 254 -13.97 40.40 -5.19
C VAL A 254 -13.50 39.68 -3.95
N VAL A 255 -13.71 40.23 -2.75
CA VAL A 255 -13.25 39.61 -1.48
C VAL A 255 -14.06 38.37 -1.20
N LEU A 256 -15.38 38.44 -1.30
CA LEU A 256 -16.27 37.31 -1.06
C LEU A 256 -16.01 36.18 -2.07
N GLU A 257 -15.81 36.51 -3.34
CA GLU A 257 -15.54 35.51 -4.37
C GLU A 257 -14.19 34.81 -4.15
N ILE A 258 -13.14 35.56 -3.77
CA ILE A 258 -11.85 34.99 -3.39
C ILE A 258 -12.02 34.06 -2.18
N GLN A 259 -12.75 34.45 -1.13
CA GLN A 259 -13.00 33.61 0.03
C GLN A 259 -13.70 32.30 -0.34
N ASN A 260 -14.77 32.36 -1.14
CA ASN A 260 -15.51 31.17 -1.57
C ASN A 260 -14.63 30.20 -2.37
N ARG A 261 -13.80 30.72 -3.29
CA ARG A 261 -12.86 29.88 -4.06
C ARG A 261 -11.79 29.25 -3.17
N LEU A 262 -11.26 30.02 -2.23
CA LEU A 262 -10.24 29.56 -1.29
C LEU A 262 -10.78 28.54 -0.30
N GLU A 263 -11.97 28.75 0.22
CA GLU A 263 -12.61 27.80 1.12
C GLU A 263 -12.71 26.41 0.47
N ARG A 264 -13.25 26.34 -0.74
CA ARG A 264 -13.33 25.09 -1.51
C ARG A 264 -11.96 24.51 -1.83
N PHE A 265 -11.02 25.34 -2.29
CA PHE A 265 -9.69 24.89 -2.67
C PHE A 265 -8.91 24.33 -1.47
N LEU A 266 -8.93 25.04 -0.33
CA LEU A 266 -8.25 24.62 0.89
C LEU A 266 -8.90 23.38 1.52
N TYR A 267 -10.23 23.25 1.42
CA TYR A 267 -10.96 22.05 1.82
C TYR A 267 -10.44 20.81 1.11
N LEU A 268 -10.29 20.90 -0.21
CA LEU A 268 -9.75 19.81 -1.03
C LEU A 268 -8.25 19.57 -0.74
N ALA A 269 -7.45 20.64 -0.73
CA ALA A 269 -6.01 20.54 -0.56
C ALA A 269 -5.61 20.01 0.82
N PHE A 270 -6.25 20.52 1.88
CA PHE A 270 -5.94 20.13 3.26
C PHE A 270 -6.80 18.98 3.78
N ARG A 271 -7.73 18.49 2.96
CA ARG A 271 -8.56 17.31 3.25
C ARG A 271 -9.38 17.44 4.53
N ARG A 272 -9.75 18.68 4.87
CA ARG A 272 -10.59 19.04 6.03
C ARG A 272 -11.13 20.45 5.89
N THR A 273 -12.16 20.77 6.64
CA THR A 273 -12.71 22.13 6.68
C THR A 273 -11.64 23.11 7.19
N PRO A 274 -11.31 24.18 6.43
CA PRO A 274 -10.43 25.22 6.92
C PRO A 274 -11.08 26.00 8.05
N ASP A 275 -10.34 26.32 9.11
CA ASP A 275 -10.80 27.27 10.12
C ASP A 275 -10.80 28.70 9.57
N SER A 276 -11.57 29.59 10.21
CA SER A 276 -11.73 31.00 9.77
C SER A 276 -10.37 31.73 9.74
N ALA A 277 -9.52 31.53 10.73
CA ALA A 277 -8.22 32.19 10.80
C ALA A 277 -7.29 31.76 9.66
N LEU A 278 -7.36 30.48 9.25
CA LEU A 278 -6.65 29.96 8.10
C LEU A 278 -7.18 30.59 6.80
N LEU A 279 -8.50 30.60 6.64
CA LEU A 279 -9.15 31.17 5.45
C LEU A 279 -8.83 32.66 5.33
N ASP A 280 -8.94 33.44 6.41
CA ASP A 280 -8.58 34.86 6.43
C ASP A 280 -7.12 35.11 6.04
N ARG A 281 -6.21 34.29 6.55
CA ARG A 281 -4.79 34.38 6.22
C ARG A 281 -4.52 34.16 4.72
N TYR A 282 -5.14 33.15 4.12
CA TYR A 282 -5.00 32.88 2.69
C TYR A 282 -5.70 33.94 1.85
N THR A 283 -6.86 34.44 2.28
CA THR A 283 -7.58 35.57 1.63
C THR A 283 -6.74 36.82 1.62
N ASN A 284 -6.21 37.24 2.77
CA ASN A 284 -5.37 38.41 2.88
C ASN A 284 -4.10 38.32 2.03
N PHE A 285 -3.48 37.10 2.00
CA PHE A 285 -2.33 36.86 1.13
C PHE A 285 -2.72 36.99 -0.36
N THR A 286 -3.90 36.50 -0.76
CA THR A 286 -4.39 36.60 -2.13
C THR A 286 -4.63 38.06 -2.52
N LEU A 287 -5.26 38.85 -1.64
CA LEU A 287 -5.53 40.26 -1.88
C LEU A 287 -4.22 41.06 -2.04
N ALA A 288 -3.24 40.83 -1.17
CA ALA A 288 -1.92 41.48 -1.30
C ALA A 288 -1.24 41.10 -2.63
N ARG A 289 -1.31 39.82 -3.04
CA ARG A 289 -0.78 39.40 -4.34
C ARG A 289 -1.55 39.95 -5.53
N LEU A 290 -2.86 40.11 -5.40
CA LEU A 290 -3.69 40.76 -6.43
C LEU A 290 -3.31 42.21 -6.60
N GLU A 291 -3.08 42.94 -5.51
CA GLU A 291 -2.60 44.32 -5.54
C GLU A 291 -1.22 44.45 -6.23
N GLU A 292 -0.29 43.54 -5.94
CA GLU A 292 1.05 43.54 -6.56
C GLU A 292 1.02 43.14 -8.04
N THR A 293 0.27 42.13 -8.40
CA THR A 293 0.32 41.54 -9.75
C THR A 293 -0.70 42.11 -10.71
N GLN A 294 -1.73 42.78 -10.21
CA GLN A 294 -2.89 43.26 -10.96
C GLN A 294 -3.55 42.18 -11.84
N SER A 295 -3.46 40.92 -11.37
CA SER A 295 -3.95 39.72 -12.07
C SER A 295 -4.43 38.70 -11.09
N LEU A 296 -5.72 38.40 -11.09
CA LEU A 296 -6.30 37.40 -10.23
C LEU A 296 -5.72 35.98 -10.49
N PRO A 297 -5.56 35.53 -11.75
CA PRO A 297 -4.90 34.24 -12.02
C PRO A 297 -3.51 34.15 -11.39
N ASN A 298 -2.70 35.22 -11.46
CA ASN A 298 -1.36 35.20 -10.88
C ASN A 298 -1.40 35.20 -9.35
N ALA A 299 -2.30 35.95 -8.73
CA ALA A 299 -2.51 35.92 -7.28
C ALA A 299 -2.96 34.56 -6.81
N MET A 300 -3.94 33.93 -7.46
CA MET A 300 -4.43 32.61 -7.14
C MET A 300 -3.39 31.51 -7.39
N LYS A 301 -2.54 31.63 -8.42
CA LYS A 301 -1.40 30.72 -8.63
C LYS A 301 -0.40 30.77 -7.47
N ALA A 302 -0.07 31.99 -6.99
CA ALA A 302 0.83 32.14 -5.84
C ALA A 302 0.27 31.47 -4.57
N VAL A 303 -1.04 31.63 -4.34
CA VAL A 303 -1.74 30.99 -3.22
C VAL A 303 -1.79 29.47 -3.38
N ALA A 304 -2.08 28.98 -4.58
CA ALA A 304 -2.07 27.56 -4.88
C ALA A 304 -0.68 26.93 -4.61
N ALA A 305 0.40 27.61 -5.00
CA ALA A 305 1.77 27.19 -4.69
C ALA A 305 2.03 27.14 -3.17
N ALA A 306 1.58 28.17 -2.43
CA ALA A 306 1.69 28.19 -0.98
C ALA A 306 0.93 27.03 -0.31
N ALA A 307 -0.25 26.68 -0.83
CA ALA A 307 -1.05 25.59 -0.30
C ALA A 307 -0.38 24.22 -0.53
N ILE A 308 0.07 23.90 -1.76
CA ILE A 308 0.66 22.60 -2.09
C ILE A 308 2.09 22.41 -1.57
N SER A 309 2.74 23.47 -1.07
CA SER A 309 4.00 23.40 -0.31
C SER A 309 3.81 23.41 1.21
N SER A 310 2.59 23.64 1.68
CA SER A 310 2.28 23.70 3.11
C SER A 310 2.41 22.32 3.79
N PRO A 311 2.91 22.26 5.03
CA PRO A 311 2.84 21.04 5.83
C PRO A 311 1.43 20.44 5.92
N ARG A 312 0.37 21.26 5.90
CA ARG A 312 -1.03 20.81 5.89
C ARG A 312 -1.39 19.99 4.64
N PHE A 313 -0.75 20.26 3.52
CA PHE A 313 -0.88 19.45 2.30
C PHE A 313 0.04 18.24 2.33
N LEU A 314 1.31 18.45 2.69
CA LEU A 314 2.38 17.45 2.57
C LEU A 314 2.25 16.29 3.53
N TYR A 315 1.75 16.54 4.76
CA TYR A 315 1.66 15.53 5.79
C TYR A 315 0.30 14.83 5.86
N LEU A 316 0.36 13.55 6.12
CA LEU A 316 -0.80 12.71 6.43
C LEU A 316 -0.85 12.60 7.95
N TYR A 317 -1.69 13.43 8.59
CA TYR A 317 -1.80 13.49 10.03
C TYR A 317 -2.68 12.40 10.58
N GLU A 318 -2.25 11.82 11.71
CA GLU A 318 -3.11 11.29 12.73
C GLU A 318 -3.05 12.24 13.94
N GLU A 319 -4.15 12.36 14.63
CA GLU A 319 -4.47 13.24 15.75
C GLU A 319 -3.27 13.88 16.47
N LEU A 320 -3.01 15.16 16.27
CA LEU A 320 -2.22 15.96 17.20
C LEU A 320 -3.10 16.34 18.39
N LYS A 321 -2.70 15.94 19.59
CA LYS A 321 -3.41 16.16 20.87
C LYS A 321 -3.74 17.60 21.24
N ALA A 322 -3.48 18.58 20.41
CA ALA A 322 -3.43 19.98 20.79
C ALA A 322 -4.28 20.95 19.95
N GLU A 323 -5.09 20.50 19.00
CA GLU A 323 -5.98 21.43 18.30
C GLU A 323 -7.38 21.38 18.92
N PRO A 324 -7.94 22.57 19.32
CA PRO A 324 -9.31 22.60 19.81
C PRO A 324 -10.24 22.16 18.67
N ALA A 325 -10.97 21.11 18.95
CA ALA A 325 -12.20 20.65 18.32
C ALA A 325 -12.42 21.07 16.85
N ILE A 326 -11.60 20.57 15.93
CA ILE A 326 -12.08 20.43 14.55
C ILE A 326 -13.09 19.29 14.61
N GLU A 327 -14.34 19.62 14.34
CA GLU A 327 -15.42 18.64 14.28
C GLU A 327 -15.07 17.55 13.25
N ASN A 328 -15.32 16.29 13.60
CA ASN A 328 -15.10 15.13 12.73
C ASN A 328 -13.66 14.87 12.25
N VAL A 329 -12.62 15.28 12.99
CA VAL A 329 -11.20 15.03 12.63
C VAL A 329 -10.93 13.57 12.31
N LYS A 330 -11.49 12.63 13.08
CA LYS A 330 -11.30 11.19 12.87
C LYS A 330 -11.87 10.73 11.51
N GLU A 331 -12.98 11.29 11.09
CA GLU A 331 -13.63 10.99 9.81
C GLU A 331 -12.77 11.50 8.63
N PHE A 332 -12.23 12.72 8.72
CA PHE A 332 -11.32 13.26 7.70
C PHE A 332 -10.02 12.48 7.62
N ASN A 333 -9.49 12.02 8.76
CA ASN A 333 -8.32 11.15 8.78
C ASN A 333 -8.64 9.79 8.12
N LEU A 334 -9.81 9.21 8.39
CA LEU A 334 -10.26 7.98 7.74
C LEU A 334 -10.39 8.16 6.23
N ALA A 335 -11.02 9.26 5.76
CA ALA A 335 -11.12 9.58 4.34
C ALA A 335 -9.73 9.68 3.67
N SER A 336 -8.79 10.37 4.33
CA SER A 336 -7.42 10.49 3.84
C SER A 336 -6.71 9.13 3.80
N ARG A 337 -6.79 8.34 4.87
CA ARG A 337 -6.15 7.00 4.92
C ARG A 337 -6.69 6.09 3.83
N LEU A 338 -8.00 6.02 3.65
CA LEU A 338 -8.64 5.20 2.63
C LEU A 338 -8.22 5.63 1.22
N SER A 339 -8.22 6.93 0.94
CA SER A 339 -7.86 7.46 -0.37
C SER A 339 -6.38 7.27 -0.70
N PHE A 340 -5.48 7.57 0.24
CA PHE A 340 -4.04 7.34 0.02
C PHE A 340 -3.68 5.86 -0.04
N PHE A 341 -4.47 4.98 0.56
CA PHE A 341 -4.30 3.53 0.43
C PHE A 341 -4.68 3.04 -0.98
N LEU A 342 -5.91 3.30 -1.43
CA LEU A 342 -6.43 2.75 -2.69
C LEU A 342 -6.06 3.57 -3.94
N TRP A 343 -5.96 4.88 -3.82
CA TRP A 343 -5.74 5.77 -4.97
C TRP A 343 -4.38 6.46 -4.94
N GLY A 344 -3.61 6.32 -3.85
CA GLY A 344 -2.34 7.02 -3.68
C GLY A 344 -2.47 8.54 -3.81
N SER A 345 -3.61 9.12 -3.44
CA SER A 345 -3.97 10.51 -3.68
C SER A 345 -4.93 11.05 -2.62
N ILE A 346 -5.25 12.34 -2.72
CA ILE A 346 -6.24 13.01 -1.88
C ILE A 346 -7.64 12.40 -2.05
N PRO A 347 -8.50 12.45 -1.00
CA PRO A 347 -9.91 12.06 -1.11
C PRO A 347 -10.66 12.93 -2.12
N ASP A 348 -11.67 12.35 -2.76
CA ASP A 348 -12.61 13.12 -3.57
C ASP A 348 -13.62 13.89 -2.70
N GLU A 349 -14.39 14.78 -3.32
CA GLU A 349 -15.39 15.60 -2.63
C GLU A 349 -16.44 14.71 -1.93
N ARG A 350 -16.76 13.54 -2.47
CA ARG A 350 -17.75 12.63 -1.87
C ARG A 350 -17.27 12.05 -0.54
N LEU A 351 -16.02 11.56 -0.49
CA LEU A 351 -15.42 11.07 0.75
C LEU A 351 -15.30 12.19 1.80
N LEU A 352 -14.90 13.39 1.38
CA LEU A 352 -14.79 14.53 2.27
C LEU A 352 -16.14 14.98 2.81
N ASN A 353 -17.20 14.96 2.01
CA ASN A 353 -18.55 15.32 2.45
C ASN A 353 -19.09 14.30 3.47
N LEU A 354 -18.90 12.99 3.22
CA LEU A 354 -19.27 11.96 4.20
C LEU A 354 -18.49 12.11 5.52
N ALA A 355 -17.22 12.50 5.43
CA ALA A 355 -16.41 12.78 6.61
C ALA A 355 -16.88 14.03 7.35
N SER A 356 -17.26 15.10 6.66
CA SER A 356 -17.77 16.33 7.27
C SER A 356 -19.12 16.12 7.97
N GLU A 357 -19.92 15.17 7.47
CA GLU A 357 -21.20 14.76 8.08
C GLU A 357 -21.03 13.77 9.26
N GLY A 358 -19.80 13.33 9.58
CA GLY A 358 -19.55 12.34 10.61
C GLY A 358 -20.08 10.93 10.29
N ARG A 359 -20.15 10.55 9.03
CA ARG A 359 -20.83 9.34 8.55
C ARG A 359 -19.91 8.28 7.95
N LEU A 360 -18.71 8.66 7.54
CA LEU A 360 -17.84 7.77 6.79
C LEU A 360 -17.44 6.50 7.56
N SER A 361 -17.29 6.59 8.89
CA SER A 361 -16.93 5.46 9.76
C SER A 361 -18.06 4.44 9.96
N GLN A 362 -19.29 4.74 9.55
CA GLN A 362 -20.39 3.79 9.61
C GLN A 362 -20.11 2.60 8.67
N SER A 363 -20.15 1.37 9.20
CA SER A 363 -19.68 0.17 8.49
C SER A 363 -20.30 -0.01 7.10
N GLU A 364 -21.61 0.24 6.95
CA GLU A 364 -22.30 0.12 5.67
C GLU A 364 -21.82 1.19 4.66
N ILE A 365 -21.62 2.42 5.10
CA ILE A 365 -21.14 3.54 4.28
C ILE A 365 -19.68 3.31 3.90
N LEU A 366 -18.84 2.94 4.87
CA LEU A 366 -17.44 2.64 4.62
C LEU A 366 -17.28 1.49 3.63
N GLY A 367 -18.06 0.41 3.79
CA GLY A 367 -18.07 -0.72 2.85
C GLY A 367 -18.49 -0.29 1.45
N SER A 368 -19.55 0.51 1.33
CA SER A 368 -20.04 1.03 0.03
C SER A 368 -19.01 1.94 -0.65
N GLU A 369 -18.32 2.80 0.09
CA GLU A 369 -17.27 3.66 -0.46
C GLU A 369 -16.04 2.85 -0.85
N PHE A 370 -15.64 1.85 -0.07
CA PHE A 370 -14.56 0.93 -0.42
C PHE A 370 -14.85 0.21 -1.75
N GLU A 371 -16.05 -0.37 -1.90
CA GLU A 371 -16.51 -1.00 -3.14
C GLU A 371 -16.50 -0.05 -4.33
N ARG A 372 -16.96 1.20 -4.13
CA ARG A 372 -16.90 2.24 -5.16
C ARG A 372 -15.47 2.54 -5.60
N MET A 373 -14.58 2.66 -4.63
CA MET A 373 -13.18 3.00 -4.89
C MET A 373 -12.43 1.87 -5.60
N LEU A 374 -12.77 0.61 -5.33
CA LEU A 374 -12.24 -0.54 -6.06
C LEU A 374 -12.67 -0.56 -7.54
N LYS A 375 -13.78 0.07 -7.87
CA LYS A 375 -14.30 0.17 -9.26
C LYS A 375 -13.83 1.42 -10.00
N ASP A 376 -13.06 2.29 -9.36
CA ASP A 376 -12.54 3.52 -9.96
C ASP A 376 -11.23 3.26 -10.72
N GLN A 377 -11.03 3.95 -11.83
CA GLN A 377 -9.78 3.88 -12.62
C GLN A 377 -8.52 4.26 -11.82
N LYS A 378 -8.66 5.07 -10.77
CA LYS A 378 -7.54 5.41 -9.86
C LYS A 378 -6.98 4.21 -9.09
N LEU A 379 -7.74 3.10 -9.00
CA LEU A 379 -7.26 1.85 -8.43
C LEU A 379 -5.98 1.34 -9.14
N LYS A 380 -5.80 1.67 -10.41
CA LYS A 380 -4.58 1.35 -11.17
C LYS A 380 -3.30 1.83 -10.46
N ARG A 381 -3.37 2.95 -9.76
CA ARG A 381 -2.25 3.51 -8.99
C ARG A 381 -1.81 2.57 -7.86
N PHE A 382 -2.77 1.93 -7.20
CA PHE A 382 -2.48 0.88 -6.20
C PHE A 382 -1.90 -0.36 -6.86
N CYS A 383 -2.51 -0.82 -7.94
CA CYS A 383 -2.07 -2.01 -8.68
C CYS A 383 -0.66 -1.86 -9.27
N ASP A 384 -0.23 -0.65 -9.60
CA ASP A 384 1.13 -0.39 -10.07
C ASP A 384 2.14 -0.23 -8.91
N SER A 385 1.76 0.51 -7.88
CA SER A 385 2.67 0.89 -6.81
C SER A 385 2.89 -0.22 -5.78
N PHE A 386 1.81 -0.79 -5.25
CA PHE A 386 1.90 -1.76 -4.15
C PHE A 386 2.64 -3.04 -4.55
N PRO A 387 2.25 -3.78 -5.61
CA PRO A 387 2.94 -5.03 -5.96
C PRO A 387 4.38 -4.79 -6.45
N THR A 388 4.66 -3.67 -7.10
CA THR A 388 6.03 -3.30 -7.48
C THR A 388 6.94 -3.16 -6.26
N GLN A 389 6.47 -2.50 -5.22
CA GLN A 389 7.21 -2.31 -3.98
C GLN A 389 7.23 -3.58 -3.12
N TRP A 390 6.10 -4.22 -2.93
CA TRP A 390 5.99 -5.47 -2.17
C TRP A 390 6.93 -6.54 -2.70
N LEU A 391 6.89 -6.80 -4.01
CA LEU A 391 7.70 -7.82 -4.66
C LEU A 391 9.11 -7.33 -5.01
N GLN A 392 9.43 -6.05 -4.75
CA GLN A 392 10.72 -5.43 -5.05
C GLN A 392 11.10 -5.55 -6.55
N LEU A 393 10.11 -5.44 -7.44
CA LEU A 393 10.27 -5.73 -8.88
C LEU A 393 11.31 -4.85 -9.59
N GLU A 394 11.63 -3.68 -9.06
CA GLU A 394 12.67 -2.81 -9.64
C GLU A 394 14.07 -3.43 -9.59
N ARG A 395 14.30 -4.41 -8.73
CA ARG A 395 15.58 -5.16 -8.69
C ARG A 395 15.90 -5.84 -10.01
N ILE A 396 14.88 -6.14 -10.84
CA ILE A 396 15.11 -6.74 -12.17
C ILE A 396 15.86 -5.80 -13.11
N ILE A 397 15.72 -4.48 -12.93
CA ILE A 397 16.40 -3.48 -13.75
C ILE A 397 17.91 -3.50 -13.51
N SER A 398 18.31 -3.81 -12.28
CA SER A 398 19.72 -3.95 -11.88
C SER A 398 20.27 -5.38 -12.03
N ALA A 399 19.44 -6.35 -12.43
CA ALA A 399 19.90 -7.70 -12.71
C ALA A 399 20.90 -7.68 -13.89
N VAL A 400 22.02 -8.37 -13.72
CA VAL A 400 23.13 -8.41 -14.71
C VAL A 400 23.45 -9.87 -15.01
N PRO A 401 22.65 -10.59 -15.84
CA PRO A 401 22.99 -11.91 -16.32
C PRO A 401 24.30 -11.89 -17.12
N ASN A 402 24.99 -13.01 -17.22
CA ASN A 402 26.21 -13.13 -18.05
C ASN A 402 25.87 -12.87 -19.51
N GLU A 403 26.56 -11.90 -20.13
CA GLU A 403 26.28 -11.46 -21.52
C GLU A 403 26.57 -12.53 -22.56
N GLU A 404 27.59 -13.37 -22.34
CA GLU A 404 27.95 -14.46 -23.24
C GLU A 404 26.93 -15.60 -23.18
N LYS A 405 26.40 -15.90 -21.99
CA LYS A 405 25.40 -16.96 -21.79
C LYS A 405 23.97 -16.52 -22.13
N PHE A 406 23.67 -15.23 -21.93
CA PHE A 406 22.34 -14.66 -22.14
C PHE A 406 22.37 -13.40 -23.02
N PRO A 407 22.90 -13.48 -24.26
CA PRO A 407 23.06 -12.30 -25.11
C PRO A 407 21.71 -11.62 -25.41
N GLY A 408 20.65 -12.38 -25.57
CA GLY A 408 19.29 -11.87 -25.81
C GLY A 408 18.78 -10.95 -24.70
N PHE A 409 19.14 -11.21 -23.44
CA PHE A 409 18.74 -10.36 -22.31
C PHE A 409 19.28 -8.94 -22.44
N TYR A 410 20.52 -8.75 -22.90
CA TYR A 410 21.13 -7.43 -23.05
C TYR A 410 20.61 -6.66 -24.25
N PHE A 411 20.44 -7.36 -25.40
CA PHE A 411 19.93 -6.73 -26.62
C PHE A 411 18.49 -6.19 -26.40
N LEU A 412 17.72 -6.86 -25.56
CA LEU A 412 16.34 -6.57 -25.25
C LEU A 412 16.15 -6.13 -23.79
N LYS A 413 17.22 -5.84 -23.06
CA LYS A 413 17.27 -5.64 -21.60
C LYS A 413 16.04 -4.95 -21.01
N TYR A 414 15.70 -3.81 -21.57
CA TYR A 414 14.56 -3.05 -21.06
C TYR A 414 13.23 -3.65 -21.49
N ARG A 415 13.21 -4.32 -22.61
CA ARG A 415 12.04 -4.94 -23.18
C ARG A 415 11.70 -6.23 -22.42
N ASP A 416 12.68 -7.10 -22.21
CA ASP A 416 12.50 -8.36 -21.50
C ASP A 416 12.15 -8.12 -20.03
N SER A 417 12.87 -7.23 -19.36
CA SER A 417 12.58 -6.89 -17.97
C SER A 417 11.16 -6.31 -17.80
N MET A 418 10.66 -5.55 -18.77
CA MET A 418 9.31 -5.02 -18.72
C MET A 418 8.26 -6.11 -18.96
N HIS A 419 8.48 -7.03 -19.91
CA HIS A 419 7.61 -8.19 -20.06
C HIS A 419 7.56 -9.03 -18.78
N MET A 420 8.74 -9.28 -18.18
CA MET A 420 8.84 -10.02 -16.92
C MET A 420 8.10 -9.33 -15.77
N MET A 421 8.18 -7.99 -15.66
CA MET A 421 7.48 -7.25 -14.61
C MET A 421 5.97 -7.26 -14.77
N MET A 422 5.47 -7.32 -16.00
CA MET A 422 4.02 -7.32 -16.25
C MET A 422 3.34 -8.61 -15.78
N GLU A 423 4.01 -9.73 -15.82
CA GLU A 423 3.44 -11.02 -15.40
C GLU A 423 2.89 -10.97 -13.96
N PRO A 424 3.68 -10.64 -12.92
CA PRO A 424 3.18 -10.54 -11.56
C PRO A 424 2.20 -9.37 -11.35
N LEU A 425 2.34 -8.26 -12.08
CA LEU A 425 1.42 -7.14 -11.98
C LEU A 425 0.02 -7.51 -12.50
N LEU A 426 -0.06 -8.16 -13.66
CA LEU A 426 -1.34 -8.61 -14.23
C LEU A 426 -1.98 -9.72 -13.39
N LEU A 427 -1.17 -10.60 -12.78
CA LEU A 427 -1.69 -11.57 -11.82
C LEU A 427 -2.31 -10.87 -10.60
N PHE A 428 -1.60 -9.87 -10.04
CA PHE A 428 -2.09 -9.08 -8.91
C PHE A 428 -3.39 -8.35 -9.24
N GLU A 429 -3.45 -7.67 -10.37
CA GLU A 429 -4.64 -6.97 -10.86
C GLU A 429 -5.83 -7.93 -10.99
N THR A 430 -5.60 -9.10 -11.56
CA THR A 430 -6.65 -10.09 -11.77
C THR A 430 -7.19 -10.64 -10.46
N VAL A 431 -6.31 -11.00 -9.52
CA VAL A 431 -6.73 -11.49 -8.20
C VAL A 431 -7.55 -10.43 -7.47
N LEU A 432 -7.14 -9.17 -7.54
CA LEU A 432 -7.84 -8.06 -6.88
C LEU A 432 -9.20 -7.76 -7.55
N ILE A 433 -9.21 -7.58 -8.88
CA ILE A 433 -10.42 -7.14 -9.61
C ILE A 433 -11.47 -8.24 -9.68
N GLU A 434 -11.05 -9.49 -9.90
CA GLU A 434 -11.94 -10.64 -9.97
C GLU A 434 -12.28 -11.23 -8.59
N ASN A 435 -11.75 -10.64 -7.51
CA ASN A 435 -11.91 -11.10 -6.13
C ASN A 435 -11.59 -12.60 -5.96
N LEU A 436 -10.45 -13.01 -6.52
CA LEU A 436 -10.00 -14.40 -6.46
C LEU A 436 -9.33 -14.71 -5.10
N PRO A 437 -9.27 -15.99 -4.70
CA PRO A 437 -8.54 -16.38 -3.50
C PRO A 437 -7.07 -15.94 -3.52
N ILE A 438 -6.57 -15.43 -2.40
CA ILE A 438 -5.18 -14.96 -2.27
C ILE A 438 -4.15 -16.08 -2.54
N THR A 439 -4.55 -17.33 -2.41
CA THR A 439 -3.75 -18.51 -2.76
C THR A 439 -3.30 -18.53 -4.22
N GLN A 440 -4.02 -17.82 -5.11
CA GLN A 440 -3.61 -17.62 -6.51
C GLN A 440 -2.25 -16.92 -6.63
N PHE A 441 -1.79 -16.18 -5.61
CA PHE A 441 -0.43 -15.62 -5.62
C PHE A 441 0.66 -16.68 -5.46
N ILE A 442 0.34 -17.84 -4.92
CA ILE A 442 1.30 -18.94 -4.73
C ILE A 442 1.11 -20.02 -5.79
N ASP A 443 -0.14 -20.44 -5.99
CA ASP A 443 -0.53 -21.54 -6.88
C ASP A 443 -1.68 -21.06 -7.78
N SER A 444 -1.34 -20.45 -8.90
CA SER A 444 -2.31 -19.86 -9.82
C SER A 444 -2.71 -20.83 -10.92
N ASP A 445 -4.01 -20.84 -11.23
CA ASP A 445 -4.57 -21.61 -12.34
C ASP A 445 -4.36 -20.91 -13.70
N PHE A 446 -3.83 -19.69 -13.70
CA PHE A 446 -3.58 -18.91 -14.90
C PHE A 446 -2.33 -18.03 -14.77
N THR A 447 -1.86 -17.55 -15.88
CA THR A 447 -0.83 -16.49 -15.96
C THR A 447 -1.07 -15.62 -17.19
N TYR A 448 -0.36 -14.48 -17.27
CA TYR A 448 -0.32 -13.64 -18.46
C TYR A 448 1.05 -13.76 -19.12
N ARG A 449 1.07 -14.15 -20.40
CA ARG A 449 2.32 -14.26 -21.15
C ARG A 449 2.24 -13.50 -22.46
N SER A 450 3.34 -12.86 -22.78
CA SER A 450 3.64 -12.39 -24.14
C SER A 450 4.37 -13.47 -24.92
N SER A 451 4.47 -13.33 -26.24
CA SER A 451 5.27 -14.24 -27.08
C SER A 451 6.72 -14.33 -26.59
N LEU A 452 7.30 -13.20 -26.18
CA LEU A 452 8.68 -13.16 -25.66
C LEU A 452 8.84 -13.95 -24.35
N LEU A 453 7.91 -13.79 -23.41
CA LEU A 453 7.95 -14.57 -22.16
C LEU A 453 7.72 -16.06 -22.41
N GLN A 454 6.87 -16.40 -23.35
CA GLN A 454 6.60 -17.79 -23.68
C GLN A 454 7.83 -18.47 -24.27
N GLU A 455 8.58 -17.78 -25.12
CA GLU A 455 9.86 -18.25 -25.61
C GLU A 455 10.86 -18.45 -24.46
N ALA A 456 10.94 -17.49 -23.53
CA ALA A 456 11.82 -17.57 -22.36
C ALA A 456 11.47 -18.74 -21.41
N TYR A 457 10.20 -19.13 -21.32
CA TYR A 457 9.76 -20.32 -20.58
C TYR A 457 9.93 -21.64 -21.34
N GLY A 458 10.39 -21.59 -22.60
CA GLY A 458 10.60 -22.76 -23.44
C GLY A 458 9.33 -23.33 -24.11
N ASP A 459 8.23 -22.59 -24.07
CA ASP A 459 6.96 -22.97 -24.69
C ASP A 459 6.90 -22.40 -26.12
N LEU A 460 7.19 -23.21 -27.12
CA LEU A 460 7.38 -22.79 -28.52
C LEU A 460 6.10 -22.46 -29.30
N ALA A 461 4.95 -22.27 -28.72
CA ALA A 461 3.67 -22.35 -29.42
C ALA A 461 2.93 -21.05 -29.74
N LEU A 462 3.45 -19.87 -29.50
CA LEU A 462 2.81 -18.63 -29.94
C LEU A 462 3.61 -17.95 -31.07
N GLY A 463 3.48 -18.49 -32.28
CA GLY A 463 4.21 -18.07 -33.48
C GLY A 463 3.76 -16.73 -34.07
N GLU A 464 3.94 -15.63 -33.37
CA GLU A 464 3.99 -14.31 -34.01
C GLU A 464 5.26 -13.60 -33.53
N GLU A 465 6.14 -13.29 -34.47
CA GLU A 465 7.27 -12.40 -34.18
C GLU A 465 6.73 -11.09 -33.60
N PRO A 466 7.31 -10.59 -32.48
CA PRO A 466 6.94 -9.29 -31.98
C PRO A 466 7.16 -8.25 -33.08
N ASP A 467 6.10 -7.51 -33.41
CA ASP A 467 6.19 -6.40 -34.36
C ASP A 467 7.40 -5.53 -34.01
N LYS A 468 8.33 -5.41 -34.95
CA LYS A 468 9.48 -4.52 -34.82
C LYS A 468 8.91 -3.13 -34.57
N PRO A 469 9.25 -2.46 -33.46
CA PRO A 469 8.66 -1.19 -33.12
C PRO A 469 8.92 -0.17 -34.23
N LYS A 470 7.88 0.20 -34.95
CA LYS A 470 7.91 1.29 -35.94
C LYS A 470 7.85 2.67 -35.27
N SER A 471 7.65 2.71 -33.96
CA SER A 471 7.52 3.93 -33.16
C SER A 471 8.43 3.91 -31.94
N GLU A 472 8.64 5.06 -31.33
CA GLU A 472 9.40 5.20 -30.07
C GLU A 472 8.70 4.54 -28.86
N VAL A 473 7.44 4.15 -28.99
CA VAL A 473 6.66 3.45 -27.97
C VAL A 473 6.66 1.97 -28.26
N THR A 474 7.14 1.17 -27.31
CA THR A 474 7.05 -0.29 -27.41
C THR A 474 5.68 -0.73 -26.91
N VAL A 475 4.98 -1.48 -27.75
CA VAL A 475 3.71 -2.12 -27.42
C VAL A 475 3.99 -3.52 -26.92
N LEU A 476 3.48 -3.84 -25.72
CA LEU A 476 3.57 -5.13 -25.08
C LEU A 476 2.20 -5.79 -25.10
N ASN A 477 2.09 -6.95 -25.73
CA ASN A 477 0.84 -7.71 -25.81
C ASN A 477 0.96 -8.97 -24.94
N PHE A 478 -0.02 -9.14 -24.06
CA PHE A 478 -0.12 -10.28 -23.16
C PHE A 478 -1.44 -10.99 -23.39
N LYS A 479 -1.43 -12.30 -23.23
CA LYS A 479 -2.61 -13.14 -23.26
C LYS A 479 -2.72 -13.92 -21.95
N ARG A 480 -3.91 -13.96 -21.37
CA ARG A 480 -4.21 -14.84 -20.25
C ARG A 480 -4.23 -16.29 -20.75
N ILE A 481 -3.44 -17.14 -20.12
CA ILE A 481 -3.35 -18.56 -20.45
C ILE A 481 -3.54 -19.41 -19.20
N PRO A 482 -4.12 -20.62 -19.31
CA PRO A 482 -4.19 -21.55 -18.19
C PRO A 482 -2.80 -22.04 -17.81
N VAL A 483 -2.62 -22.41 -16.56
CA VAL A 483 -1.43 -23.06 -16.02
C VAL A 483 -1.77 -24.51 -15.69
N ASP A 484 -1.32 -25.43 -16.54
CA ASP A 484 -1.53 -26.87 -16.34
C ASP A 484 -0.38 -27.51 -15.55
N ASP A 485 0.80 -26.90 -15.60
CA ASP A 485 2.00 -27.37 -14.91
C ASP A 485 2.25 -26.57 -13.63
N ARG A 486 2.07 -27.21 -12.48
CA ARG A 486 2.26 -26.59 -11.16
C ARG A 486 3.70 -26.14 -10.85
N ARG A 487 4.66 -26.43 -11.71
CA ARG A 487 6.02 -25.85 -11.67
C ARG A 487 6.06 -24.41 -12.18
N SER A 488 4.99 -23.96 -12.82
CA SER A 488 4.80 -22.58 -13.27
C SER A 488 3.48 -22.03 -12.74
N GLY A 489 3.37 -20.74 -12.63
CA GLY A 489 2.20 -20.07 -12.06
C GLY A 489 2.49 -19.47 -10.68
N GLY A 490 1.67 -18.50 -10.28
CA GLY A 490 1.90 -17.71 -9.08
C GLY A 490 3.12 -16.78 -9.15
N LEU A 491 3.40 -16.07 -8.05
CA LEU A 491 4.48 -15.07 -7.99
C LEU A 491 5.86 -15.70 -7.90
N ILE A 492 6.00 -16.84 -7.22
CA ILE A 492 7.30 -17.42 -6.87
C ILE A 492 8.05 -17.91 -8.09
N THR A 493 7.34 -18.39 -9.10
CA THR A 493 7.89 -19.03 -10.29
C THR A 493 7.91 -18.13 -11.53
N ASN A 494 7.44 -16.88 -11.41
CA ASN A 494 7.44 -15.98 -12.57
C ASN A 494 8.85 -15.48 -12.92
N ALA A 495 9.02 -15.10 -14.19
CA ALA A 495 10.33 -14.70 -14.75
C ALA A 495 10.98 -13.55 -13.98
N ALA A 496 10.20 -12.56 -13.51
CA ALA A 496 10.74 -11.43 -12.76
C ALA A 496 11.39 -11.88 -11.45
N VAL A 497 10.67 -12.66 -10.64
CA VAL A 497 11.16 -13.15 -9.34
C VAL A 497 12.34 -14.10 -9.51
N MET A 498 12.27 -14.98 -10.50
CA MET A 498 13.37 -15.90 -10.81
C MET A 498 14.63 -15.16 -11.22
N THR A 499 14.53 -14.16 -12.10
CA THR A 499 15.67 -13.40 -12.61
C THR A 499 16.32 -12.53 -11.54
N MET A 500 15.53 -11.74 -10.79
CA MET A 500 16.08 -10.82 -9.78
C MET A 500 16.70 -11.53 -8.56
N ASN A 501 16.39 -12.81 -8.36
CA ASN A 501 16.94 -13.65 -7.30
C ASN A 501 17.98 -14.68 -7.82
N SER A 502 18.49 -14.49 -9.03
CA SER A 502 19.54 -15.31 -9.64
C SER A 502 20.87 -14.55 -9.69
N GLY A 503 21.97 -15.31 -9.82
CA GLY A 503 23.28 -14.74 -10.13
C GLY A 503 23.47 -14.54 -11.63
N PRO A 504 24.62 -13.96 -12.04
CA PRO A 504 24.91 -13.74 -13.44
C PRO A 504 24.88 -15.01 -14.30
N GLU A 505 25.30 -16.12 -13.75
CA GLU A 505 25.49 -17.37 -14.50
C GLU A 505 24.57 -18.51 -14.09
N ARG A 506 24.06 -18.45 -12.87
CA ARG A 506 23.27 -19.54 -12.28
C ARG A 506 22.20 -19.03 -11.31
N THR A 507 21.18 -19.85 -11.11
CA THR A 507 20.17 -19.60 -10.08
C THR A 507 20.79 -19.66 -8.68
N LYS A 508 20.23 -18.86 -7.75
CA LYS A 508 20.63 -18.82 -6.33
C LYS A 508 19.45 -19.26 -5.45
N PRO A 509 19.26 -20.57 -5.21
CA PRO A 509 18.11 -21.08 -4.45
C PRO A 509 18.02 -20.50 -3.04
N ILE A 510 19.16 -20.32 -2.33
CA ILE A 510 19.21 -19.75 -0.97
C ILE A 510 18.69 -18.30 -0.98
N THR A 511 19.18 -17.46 -1.90
CA THR A 511 18.73 -16.07 -2.04
C THR A 511 17.23 -16.00 -2.35
N ARG A 512 16.73 -16.88 -3.19
CA ARG A 512 15.30 -16.97 -3.50
C ARG A 512 14.49 -17.44 -2.29
N GLY A 513 14.97 -18.43 -1.53
CA GLY A 513 14.33 -18.88 -0.29
C GLY A 513 14.23 -17.74 0.74
N ALA A 514 15.32 -17.00 0.94
CA ALA A 514 15.35 -15.84 1.82
C ALA A 514 14.38 -14.73 1.35
N TRP A 515 14.30 -14.50 0.04
CA TRP A 515 13.35 -13.54 -0.53
C TRP A 515 11.89 -13.99 -0.29
N ILE A 516 11.58 -15.28 -0.51
CA ILE A 516 10.23 -15.83 -0.25
C ILE A 516 9.87 -15.67 1.22
N ALA A 517 10.76 -16.05 2.13
CA ALA A 517 10.54 -15.93 3.57
C ALA A 517 10.29 -14.46 3.97
N SER A 518 11.11 -13.55 3.48
CA SER A 518 11.02 -12.12 3.83
C SER A 518 9.83 -11.42 3.17
N VAL A 519 9.64 -11.62 1.86
CA VAL A 519 8.68 -10.82 1.05
C VAL A 519 7.29 -11.42 1.06
N ILE A 520 7.17 -12.74 0.93
CA ILE A 520 5.86 -13.40 0.87
C ILE A 520 5.32 -13.69 2.27
N PHE A 521 6.17 -14.19 3.17
CA PHE A 521 5.74 -14.60 4.52
C PHE A 521 6.06 -13.58 5.61
N ASN A 522 6.74 -12.46 5.28
CA ASN A 522 7.18 -11.45 6.26
C ASN A 522 7.94 -12.05 7.46
N ASN A 523 8.68 -13.12 7.21
CA ASN A 523 9.51 -13.84 8.18
C ASN A 523 10.95 -13.92 7.66
N PRO A 524 11.73 -12.80 7.73
CA PRO A 524 13.10 -12.80 7.24
C PRO A 524 13.97 -13.77 8.05
N PRO A 525 14.85 -14.55 7.38
CA PRO A 525 15.77 -15.41 8.09
C PRO A 525 16.72 -14.57 8.95
N GLU A 526 17.13 -15.11 10.08
CA GLU A 526 18.13 -14.46 10.92
C GLU A 526 19.44 -14.23 10.13
N PRO A 527 20.11 -13.11 10.36
CA PRO A 527 21.41 -12.87 9.72
C PRO A 527 22.40 -13.98 10.14
N PRO A 528 23.29 -14.42 9.22
CA PRO A 528 24.28 -15.44 9.56
C PRO A 528 25.14 -14.93 10.72
N PRO A 529 25.58 -15.83 11.64
CA PRO A 529 26.52 -15.47 12.69
C PRO A 529 27.76 -14.78 12.12
N ALA A 530 28.29 -13.78 12.85
CA ALA A 530 29.38 -12.94 12.37
C ALA A 530 30.71 -13.70 12.08
N ASP A 531 30.83 -14.92 12.56
CA ASP A 531 31.99 -15.80 12.42
C ASP A 531 31.87 -16.79 11.25
N VAL A 532 30.75 -16.80 10.53
CA VAL A 532 30.61 -17.63 9.34
C VAL A 532 31.33 -16.98 8.16
N PRO A 533 32.41 -17.58 7.64
CA PRO A 533 33.07 -17.02 6.48
C PRO A 533 32.14 -17.05 5.25
N PRO A 534 32.25 -16.06 4.33
CA PRO A 534 31.48 -16.10 3.11
C PRO A 534 31.78 -17.40 2.34
N LEU A 535 30.74 -18.00 1.77
CA LEU A 535 30.87 -19.17 0.91
C LEU A 535 31.90 -18.85 -0.18
N GLY A 536 32.95 -19.66 -0.28
CA GLY A 536 33.94 -19.51 -1.34
C GLY A 536 33.26 -19.53 -2.70
N GLU A 537 33.74 -18.71 -3.61
CA GLU A 537 33.38 -18.79 -5.02
C GLU A 537 33.99 -20.08 -5.58
N GLU A 538 33.34 -21.20 -5.34
CA GLU A 538 33.68 -22.42 -6.07
C GLU A 538 33.15 -22.33 -7.51
N PRO A 539 33.98 -22.73 -8.50
CA PRO A 539 33.69 -22.58 -9.94
C PRO A 539 32.48 -23.39 -10.42
#